data_142061f01ae66dc59fb38fb667e796d6
#
_entry.id   142061f01ae66dc59fb38fb667e796d6
#
_cell.length_a   1.000
_cell.length_b   1.000
_cell.length_c   1.000
_cell.angle_alpha   90.00
_cell.angle_beta   90.00
_cell.angle_gamma   90.00
#
_symmetry.space_group_name_H-M   'P 1'
#
loop_
_entity.id
_entity.type
_entity.pdbx_description
1 polymer ?
#
loop_
_entity_poly.entity_id
_entity_poly.type
_entity_poly.pdbx_seq_one_letter_code
_entity_poly.pdbx_strand_id
1 'polypeptide(L)'
;MSNIQRRKFTKAAVGGVAVTAAMTTMAAPAISQGRVEWRMVTSWPKMFPGGGVAAVRFAEKIEAATGGRLTIKVFSAGELVPAFEAFDAVQRGTADCMHSTPYYWQNKSKVLSLYTTVPFGLTNAESVAWLRYGGGQALWDEAYGQFGLKGFHAGSTSVQMAGWFNREIKSSADVKGLKMRIPGLGGEALRKLGATIVNLPVGEIFGALQSGAIDATEWVGPWQDLAAGFYKVAKYYYWPGMHEPATLNEITVNKAKFEALPKDVQQIFAWGCGDEHSQLTAENDASNAGALEVLIKQHNVQLKKLPDEFIKAYGKACGDVMKELRDSGDALTKKTLDSYYKFQREQMAWTRIGLQEYLNARLIGFQFT
;
A
#
# COMPACT_ATOMS: atom_id res chain seq x y z
N MET A 1 7.87 69.38 33.40
CA MET A 1 6.87 70.47 33.27
C MET A 1 5.55 69.80 32.99
N SER A 2 4.74 69.73 33.96
CA SER A 2 3.45 70.32 34.37
C SER A 2 2.29 69.71 33.54
N ASN A 3 1.20 69.31 34.00
CA ASN A 3 0.42 69.42 35.22
C ASN A 3 -0.93 68.73 34.94
N ILE A 4 -1.33 67.81 35.76
CA ILE A 4 -2.53 67.80 36.61
C ILE A 4 -3.78 68.43 35.99
N GLN A 5 -4.86 67.67 35.89
CA GLN A 5 -6.11 68.05 36.58
C GLN A 5 -7.04 66.89 36.78
N ARG A 6 -7.28 66.61 38.06
CA ARG A 6 -8.39 65.82 38.63
C ARG A 6 -9.68 66.62 38.46
N ARG A 7 -10.80 65.97 38.10
CA ARG A 7 -12.16 66.42 38.50
C ARG A 7 -12.96 65.27 39.11
N LYS A 8 -13.23 65.46 40.36
CA LYS A 8 -14.26 64.73 41.14
C LYS A 8 -15.62 65.18 40.60
N PHE A 9 -16.55 64.25 40.48
CA PHE A 9 -17.97 64.56 40.57
C PHE A 9 -18.69 63.50 41.42
N THR A 10 -19.48 64.06 42.28
CA THR A 10 -20.27 63.66 43.42
C THR A 10 -21.32 62.57 43.12
N LYS A 11 -21.63 61.87 44.21
CA LYS A 11 -22.72 60.93 44.43
C LYS A 11 -24.08 61.53 44.12
N ALA A 12 -24.94 60.75 43.44
CA ALA A 12 -26.38 60.81 43.63
C ALA A 12 -26.92 59.40 43.64
N ALA A 13 -27.50 59.01 44.77
CA ALA A 13 -28.20 57.75 44.92
C ALA A 13 -29.63 57.92 44.41
N VAL A 14 -30.11 57.04 43.53
CA VAL A 14 -31.50 56.70 43.34
C VAL A 14 -31.62 55.25 43.09
N GLY A 15 -32.49 54.57 43.83
CA GLY A 15 -32.72 53.15 43.75
C GLY A 15 -33.43 52.74 42.46
N GLY A 16 -33.22 51.52 42.03
CA GLY A 16 -33.89 50.94 40.90
C GLY A 16 -33.46 49.50 40.67
N VAL A 17 -34.24 48.59 41.12
CA VAL A 17 -34.56 47.26 40.60
C VAL A 17 -33.35 46.50 40.06
N ALA A 18 -32.85 45.53 40.81
CA ALA A 18 -31.98 44.47 40.34
C ALA A 18 -32.71 43.54 39.38
N VAL A 19 -32.50 43.74 38.06
CA VAL A 19 -32.84 42.75 37.07
C VAL A 19 -31.64 41.78 37.02
N THR A 20 -31.77 40.68 37.72
CA THR A 20 -30.89 39.50 37.59
C THR A 20 -31.11 38.93 36.17
N ALA A 21 -30.29 39.34 35.22
CA ALA A 21 -30.14 38.64 33.96
C ALA A 21 -29.52 37.27 34.28
N ALA A 22 -30.36 36.26 34.42
CA ALA A 22 -29.93 34.87 34.36
C ALA A 22 -29.35 34.64 32.96
N MET A 23 -28.03 34.71 32.85
CA MET A 23 -27.33 34.10 31.72
C MET A 23 -27.57 32.59 31.82
N THR A 24 -28.63 32.13 31.18
CA THR A 24 -28.73 30.73 30.78
C THR A 24 -27.57 30.47 29.82
N THR A 25 -26.44 30.00 30.35
CA THR A 25 -25.47 29.27 29.53
C THR A 25 -26.26 28.11 28.95
N MET A 26 -26.69 28.26 27.70
CA MET A 26 -27.10 27.11 26.90
C MET A 26 -25.88 26.23 26.83
N ALA A 27 -25.78 25.24 27.73
CA ALA A 27 -24.89 24.11 27.54
C ALA A 27 -25.25 23.53 26.18
N ALA A 28 -24.38 23.73 25.20
CA ALA A 28 -24.47 22.98 23.96
C ALA A 28 -24.62 21.50 24.37
N PRO A 29 -25.61 20.78 23.83
CA PRO A 29 -25.75 19.38 24.17
C PRO A 29 -24.40 18.74 23.87
N ALA A 30 -23.75 18.21 24.89
CA ALA A 30 -22.62 17.33 24.71
C ALA A 30 -23.18 16.14 23.94
N ILE A 31 -23.06 16.19 22.61
CA ILE A 31 -23.31 15.04 21.77
C ILE A 31 -22.24 14.04 22.24
N SER A 32 -22.65 13.11 23.06
CA SER A 32 -21.89 11.89 23.32
C SER A 32 -21.79 11.17 21.97
N GLN A 33 -20.83 11.60 21.16
CA GLN A 33 -20.43 10.86 19.98
C GLN A 33 -19.79 9.58 20.52
N GLY A 34 -20.57 8.49 20.50
CA GLY A 34 -20.12 7.20 20.96
C GLY A 34 -18.76 6.88 20.35
N ARG A 35 -17.78 6.59 21.22
CA ARG A 35 -16.48 6.10 20.78
C ARG A 35 -16.68 4.75 20.12
N VAL A 36 -16.07 4.58 18.95
CA VAL A 36 -16.07 3.34 18.17
C VAL A 36 -14.68 2.75 18.23
N GLU A 37 -14.58 1.50 18.65
CA GLU A 37 -13.33 0.76 18.64
C GLU A 37 -13.38 -0.29 17.52
N TRP A 38 -12.39 -0.24 16.62
CA TRP A 38 -12.22 -1.18 15.53
C TRP A 38 -11.02 -2.09 15.74
N ARG A 39 -11.10 -3.29 15.21
CA ARG A 39 -10.01 -4.25 15.11
C ARG A 39 -9.49 -4.27 13.67
N MET A 40 -8.21 -3.97 13.52
CA MET A 40 -7.50 -4.12 12.25
C MET A 40 -6.62 -5.37 12.31
N VAL A 41 -6.78 -6.28 11.36
CA VAL A 41 -5.84 -7.38 11.13
C VAL A 41 -4.89 -7.04 10.01
N THR A 42 -3.66 -7.57 10.03
CA THR A 42 -2.68 -7.30 8.99
C THR A 42 -2.08 -8.59 8.43
N SER A 43 -1.57 -8.52 7.19
CA SER A 43 -0.78 -9.60 6.60
C SER A 43 0.72 -9.52 6.95
N TRP A 44 1.10 -8.62 7.85
CA TRP A 44 2.48 -8.29 8.18
C TRP A 44 2.87 -8.73 9.59
N PRO A 45 4.13 -9.14 9.83
CA PRO A 45 4.64 -9.32 11.19
C PRO A 45 4.63 -7.98 11.95
N LYS A 46 4.61 -8.08 13.27
CA LYS A 46 4.57 -6.92 14.15
C LYS A 46 5.75 -5.99 13.89
N MET A 47 5.42 -4.70 13.67
CA MET A 47 6.42 -3.64 13.42
C MET A 47 7.39 -3.94 12.26
N PHE A 48 7.01 -4.85 11.34
CA PHE A 48 7.82 -5.08 10.16
C PHE A 48 7.89 -3.80 9.30
N PRO A 49 9.08 -3.40 8.83
CA PRO A 49 9.24 -2.23 7.98
C PRO A 49 8.27 -2.23 6.80
N GLY A 50 7.72 -1.08 6.49
CA GLY A 50 6.65 -0.97 5.50
C GLY A 50 5.28 -1.25 6.12
N GLY A 51 4.58 -2.28 5.68
CA GLY A 51 3.17 -2.51 6.02
C GLY A 51 2.89 -2.71 7.52
N GLY A 52 3.80 -3.32 8.29
CA GLY A 52 3.63 -3.52 9.73
C GLY A 52 3.64 -2.21 10.51
N VAL A 53 4.56 -1.31 10.17
CA VAL A 53 4.66 0.04 10.77
C VAL A 53 3.51 0.92 10.26
N ALA A 54 3.22 0.86 8.96
CA ALA A 54 2.17 1.66 8.32
C ALA A 54 0.79 1.42 8.96
N ALA A 55 0.44 0.18 9.27
CA ALA A 55 -0.83 -0.17 9.91
C ALA A 55 -0.98 0.50 11.30
N VAL A 56 0.08 0.49 12.11
CA VAL A 56 0.08 1.12 13.44
C VAL A 56 0.00 2.64 13.31
N ARG A 57 0.85 3.22 12.48
CA ARG A 57 0.88 4.67 12.21
C ARG A 57 -0.47 5.19 11.70
N PHE A 58 -1.11 4.45 10.80
CA PHE A 58 -2.45 4.79 10.34
C PHE A 58 -3.46 4.81 11.48
N ALA A 59 -3.46 3.79 12.34
CA ALA A 59 -4.36 3.70 13.48
C ALA A 59 -4.19 4.91 14.43
N GLU A 60 -2.95 5.26 14.76
CA GLU A 60 -2.62 6.43 15.59
C GLU A 60 -3.09 7.76 14.95
N LYS A 61 -2.87 7.92 13.65
CA LYS A 61 -3.34 9.11 12.91
C LYS A 61 -4.87 9.24 12.94
N ILE A 62 -5.59 8.15 12.73
CA ILE A 62 -7.06 8.16 12.75
C ILE A 62 -7.59 8.48 14.14
N GLU A 63 -7.02 7.91 15.18
CA GLU A 63 -7.39 8.23 16.56
C GLU A 63 -7.18 9.72 16.85
N ALA A 64 -6.00 10.25 16.53
CA ALA A 64 -5.67 11.66 16.73
C ALA A 64 -6.59 12.59 15.92
N ALA A 65 -6.78 12.32 14.63
CA ALA A 65 -7.57 13.16 13.73
C ALA A 65 -9.09 13.15 14.05
N THR A 66 -9.58 12.04 14.61
CA THR A 66 -10.99 11.94 15.04
C THR A 66 -11.22 12.40 16.47
N GLY A 67 -10.17 12.81 17.22
CA GLY A 67 -10.27 13.13 18.64
C GLY A 67 -10.70 11.94 19.48
N GLY A 68 -10.28 10.73 19.11
CA GLY A 68 -10.59 9.47 19.80
C GLY A 68 -12.02 8.95 19.54
N ARG A 69 -12.75 9.50 18.56
CA ARG A 69 -14.08 8.98 18.19
C ARG A 69 -14.00 7.64 17.46
N LEU A 70 -12.91 7.39 16.74
CA LEU A 70 -12.58 6.10 16.16
C LEU A 70 -11.18 5.72 16.63
N THR A 71 -11.07 4.62 17.36
CA THR A 71 -9.82 3.99 17.73
C THR A 71 -9.67 2.67 16.99
N ILE A 72 -8.45 2.32 16.61
CA ILE A 72 -8.19 1.10 15.83
C ILE A 72 -7.10 0.31 16.54
N LYS A 73 -7.47 -0.86 17.05
CA LYS A 73 -6.51 -1.81 17.62
C LYS A 73 -5.95 -2.70 16.51
N VAL A 74 -4.64 -2.63 16.31
CA VAL A 74 -3.94 -3.41 15.27
C VAL A 74 -3.52 -4.76 15.80
N PHE A 75 -3.80 -5.81 15.04
CA PHE A 75 -3.39 -7.18 15.26
C PHE A 75 -2.51 -7.63 14.09
N SER A 76 -1.27 -7.93 14.37
CA SER A 76 -0.31 -8.40 13.39
C SER A 76 -0.64 -9.81 12.90
N ALA A 77 -0.03 -10.22 11.80
CA ALA A 77 -0.22 -11.57 11.24
C ALA A 77 0.01 -12.65 12.32
N GLY A 78 -0.98 -13.52 12.49
CA GLY A 78 -0.96 -14.60 13.48
C GLY A 78 -1.45 -14.22 14.89
N GLU A 79 -1.67 -12.92 15.21
CA GLU A 79 -2.18 -12.53 16.55
C GLU A 79 -3.70 -12.80 16.68
N LEU A 80 -4.49 -12.49 15.68
CA LEU A 80 -5.93 -12.73 15.67
C LEU A 80 -6.33 -13.78 14.62
N VAL A 81 -5.73 -13.67 13.44
CA VAL A 81 -5.91 -14.62 12.32
C VAL A 81 -4.58 -14.78 11.58
N PRO A 82 -4.36 -15.90 10.86
CA PRO A 82 -3.24 -16.04 9.93
C PRO A 82 -3.23 -14.94 8.87
N ALA A 83 -2.05 -14.62 8.34
CA ALA A 83 -1.82 -13.52 7.40
C ALA A 83 -2.81 -13.49 6.22
N PHE A 84 -3.07 -14.67 5.61
CA PHE A 84 -3.93 -14.79 4.43
C PHE A 84 -5.40 -15.08 4.75
N GLU A 85 -5.80 -15.02 6.02
CA GLU A 85 -7.19 -15.06 6.45
C GLU A 85 -7.77 -13.67 6.77
N ALA A 86 -6.97 -12.60 6.62
CA ALA A 86 -7.38 -11.24 6.94
C ALA A 86 -8.64 -10.82 6.16
N PHE A 87 -8.74 -11.14 4.88
CA PHE A 87 -9.93 -10.87 4.05
C PHE A 87 -11.19 -11.48 4.65
N ASP A 88 -11.14 -12.78 4.94
CA ASP A 88 -12.26 -13.52 5.48
C ASP A 88 -12.65 -13.04 6.88
N ALA A 89 -11.68 -12.60 7.68
CA ALA A 89 -11.92 -12.03 9.00
C ALA A 89 -12.73 -10.73 8.92
N VAL A 90 -12.39 -9.84 7.97
CA VAL A 90 -13.12 -8.58 7.75
C VAL A 90 -14.49 -8.85 7.13
N GLN A 91 -14.57 -9.76 6.16
CA GLN A 91 -15.83 -10.13 5.52
C GLN A 91 -16.85 -10.68 6.54
N ARG A 92 -16.41 -11.56 7.45
CA ARG A 92 -17.25 -12.15 8.49
C ARG A 92 -17.48 -11.25 9.71
N GLY A 93 -16.81 -10.09 9.77
CA GLY A 93 -16.92 -9.14 10.90
C GLY A 93 -16.12 -9.54 12.15
N THR A 94 -15.24 -10.55 12.07
CA THR A 94 -14.26 -10.88 13.12
C THR A 94 -13.27 -9.76 13.34
N ALA A 95 -12.89 -9.08 12.25
CA ALA A 95 -12.20 -7.79 12.26
C ALA A 95 -13.07 -6.75 11.56
N ASP A 96 -12.75 -5.47 11.77
CA ASP A 96 -13.51 -4.36 11.20
C ASP A 96 -12.84 -3.82 9.92
N CYS A 97 -11.52 -3.93 9.88
CA CYS A 97 -10.70 -3.60 8.73
C CYS A 97 -9.42 -4.44 8.68
N MET A 98 -8.71 -4.36 7.57
CA MET A 98 -7.39 -4.95 7.40
C MET A 98 -6.44 -4.00 6.71
N HIS A 99 -5.11 -4.16 6.95
CA HIS A 99 -4.04 -3.60 6.14
C HIS A 99 -3.29 -4.73 5.44
N SER A 100 -3.33 -4.73 4.10
CA SER A 100 -2.80 -5.83 3.28
C SER A 100 -2.48 -5.37 1.85
N THR A 101 -2.56 -6.28 0.89
CA THR A 101 -2.46 -6.01 -0.53
C THR A 101 -3.42 -6.88 -1.34
N PRO A 102 -4.16 -6.33 -2.31
CA PRO A 102 -5.30 -6.99 -2.95
C PRO A 102 -5.01 -8.34 -3.64
N TYR A 103 -3.83 -8.54 -4.21
CA TYR A 103 -3.51 -9.78 -4.95
C TYR A 103 -3.43 -11.03 -4.05
N TYR A 104 -3.31 -10.88 -2.72
CA TYR A 104 -3.40 -12.03 -1.81
C TYR A 104 -4.78 -12.70 -1.85
N TRP A 105 -5.77 -11.98 -2.33
CA TRP A 105 -7.16 -12.42 -2.45
C TRP A 105 -7.54 -12.84 -3.88
N GLN A 106 -6.55 -13.09 -4.77
CA GLN A 106 -6.81 -13.50 -6.17
C GLN A 106 -7.59 -14.82 -6.29
N ASN A 107 -7.58 -15.66 -5.25
CA ASN A 107 -8.40 -16.86 -5.15
C ASN A 107 -9.89 -16.55 -4.93
N LYS A 108 -10.24 -15.38 -4.40
CA LYS A 108 -11.61 -14.89 -4.24
C LYS A 108 -12.12 -14.26 -5.55
N SER A 109 -11.28 -13.43 -6.16
CA SER A 109 -11.51 -12.86 -7.49
C SER A 109 -10.19 -12.41 -8.10
N LYS A 110 -9.89 -12.86 -9.31
CA LYS A 110 -8.65 -12.48 -10.01
C LYS A 110 -8.56 -11.00 -10.32
N VAL A 111 -9.69 -10.30 -10.45
CA VAL A 111 -9.73 -8.86 -10.68
C VAL A 111 -9.02 -8.08 -9.58
N LEU A 112 -8.98 -8.60 -8.35
CA LEU A 112 -8.35 -7.94 -7.21
C LEU A 112 -6.83 -7.74 -7.43
N SER A 113 -6.18 -8.61 -8.20
CA SER A 113 -4.75 -8.45 -8.53
C SER A 113 -4.46 -7.14 -9.27
N LEU A 114 -5.41 -6.62 -10.05
CA LEU A 114 -5.25 -5.40 -10.84
C LEU A 114 -5.11 -4.15 -9.95
N TYR A 115 -5.61 -4.20 -8.72
CA TYR A 115 -5.54 -3.09 -7.75
C TYR A 115 -4.26 -3.14 -6.90
N THR A 116 -3.48 -4.20 -7.01
CA THR A 116 -2.15 -4.27 -6.43
C THR A 116 -1.12 -3.81 -7.43
N THR A 117 -0.98 -4.56 -8.51
CA THR A 117 0.02 -4.34 -9.55
C THR A 117 -0.30 -5.15 -10.80
N VAL A 118 0.17 -4.67 -11.93
CA VAL A 118 0.16 -5.41 -13.19
C VAL A 118 1.60 -5.46 -13.70
N PRO A 119 2.15 -6.60 -14.06
CA PRO A 119 3.49 -6.69 -14.64
C PRO A 119 3.63 -5.78 -15.87
N PHE A 120 4.71 -4.99 -15.92
CA PHE A 120 4.93 -3.93 -16.92
C PHE A 120 3.81 -2.87 -16.97
N GLY A 121 3.06 -2.72 -15.89
CA GLY A 121 1.88 -1.86 -15.79
C GLY A 121 2.19 -0.43 -15.39
N LEU A 122 1.23 0.17 -14.71
CA LEU A 122 1.28 1.55 -14.22
C LEU A 122 2.33 1.68 -13.10
N THR A 123 3.07 2.77 -13.12
CA THR A 123 3.88 3.22 -11.99
C THR A 123 3.00 3.62 -10.80
N ASN A 124 3.59 3.87 -9.64
CA ASN A 124 2.82 4.30 -8.46
C ASN A 124 1.98 5.55 -8.74
N ALA A 125 2.58 6.59 -9.31
CA ALA A 125 1.87 7.84 -9.63
C ALA A 125 0.72 7.62 -10.63
N GLU A 126 0.96 6.81 -11.67
CA GLU A 126 -0.05 6.47 -12.66
C GLU A 126 -1.17 5.61 -12.06
N SER A 127 -0.85 4.68 -11.15
CA SER A 127 -1.85 3.85 -10.46
C SER A 127 -2.80 4.71 -9.61
N VAL A 128 -2.26 5.66 -8.83
CA VAL A 128 -3.06 6.61 -8.06
C VAL A 128 -3.90 7.51 -8.99
N ALA A 129 -3.32 7.94 -10.10
CA ALA A 129 -4.05 8.74 -11.09
C ALA A 129 -5.20 7.94 -11.73
N TRP A 130 -4.99 6.66 -12.06
CA TRP A 130 -6.05 5.78 -12.53
C TRP A 130 -7.17 5.61 -11.50
N LEU A 131 -6.81 5.35 -10.24
CA LEU A 131 -7.81 5.22 -9.17
C LEU A 131 -8.64 6.48 -9.00
N ARG A 132 -8.01 7.66 -9.02
CA ARG A 132 -8.69 8.93 -8.73
C ARG A 132 -9.40 9.56 -9.95
N TYR A 133 -8.85 9.41 -11.14
CA TYR A 133 -9.31 10.10 -12.34
C TYR A 133 -9.65 9.17 -13.52
N GLY A 134 -9.13 7.95 -13.52
CA GLY A 134 -9.37 6.94 -14.57
C GLY A 134 -10.55 6.00 -14.30
N GLY A 135 -11.30 6.23 -13.21
CA GLY A 135 -12.44 5.39 -12.83
C GLY A 135 -12.07 4.13 -12.05
N GLY A 136 -10.79 3.94 -11.72
CA GLY A 136 -10.30 2.74 -11.03
C GLY A 136 -10.93 2.51 -9.66
N GLN A 137 -11.15 3.59 -8.87
CA GLN A 137 -11.76 3.46 -7.53
C GLN A 137 -13.21 2.95 -7.61
N ALA A 138 -14.00 3.42 -8.56
CA ALA A 138 -15.38 2.94 -8.72
C ALA A 138 -15.44 1.45 -9.08
N LEU A 139 -14.50 0.99 -9.92
CA LEU A 139 -14.37 -0.42 -10.27
C LEU A 139 -13.87 -1.26 -9.09
N TRP A 140 -12.98 -0.71 -8.28
CA TRP A 140 -12.53 -1.34 -7.03
C TRP A 140 -13.66 -1.47 -6.03
N ASP A 141 -14.46 -0.42 -5.86
CA ASP A 141 -15.65 -0.45 -5.00
C ASP A 141 -16.68 -1.48 -5.49
N GLU A 142 -16.85 -1.65 -6.82
CA GLU A 142 -17.69 -2.69 -7.42
C GLU A 142 -17.13 -4.11 -7.13
N ALA A 143 -15.81 -4.29 -7.25
CA ALA A 143 -15.15 -5.58 -7.00
C ALA A 143 -15.25 -6.01 -5.53
N TYR A 144 -14.93 -5.12 -4.59
CA TYR A 144 -15.02 -5.43 -3.16
C TYR A 144 -16.46 -5.43 -2.64
N GLY A 145 -17.35 -4.66 -3.26
CA GLY A 145 -18.76 -4.61 -2.91
C GLY A 145 -19.46 -5.96 -2.99
N GLN A 146 -19.03 -6.84 -3.91
CA GLN A 146 -19.55 -8.23 -4.01
C GLN A 146 -19.31 -9.05 -2.74
N PHE A 147 -18.31 -8.65 -1.94
CA PHE A 147 -17.94 -9.31 -0.67
C PHE A 147 -18.41 -8.53 0.56
N GLY A 148 -19.17 -7.43 0.38
CA GLY A 148 -19.56 -6.55 1.48
C GLY A 148 -18.38 -5.74 2.05
N LEU A 149 -17.35 -5.52 1.25
CA LEU A 149 -16.13 -4.81 1.62
C LEU A 149 -15.97 -3.50 0.84
N LYS A 150 -15.06 -2.65 1.30
CA LYS A 150 -14.62 -1.44 0.59
C LYS A 150 -13.12 -1.27 0.78
N GLY A 151 -12.39 -1.11 -0.35
CA GLY A 151 -10.95 -0.91 -0.37
C GLY A 151 -10.55 0.54 -0.55
N PHE A 152 -9.43 0.91 0.08
CA PHE A 152 -8.75 2.20 -0.08
C PHE A 152 -7.27 1.93 -0.31
N HIS A 153 -6.64 2.66 -1.25
CA HIS A 153 -5.18 2.63 -1.36
C HIS A 153 -4.56 3.31 -0.13
N ALA A 154 -3.64 2.64 0.53
CA ALA A 154 -3.05 3.08 1.79
C ALA A 154 -1.57 2.72 1.91
N GLY A 155 -0.85 2.82 0.82
CA GLY A 155 0.58 2.59 0.74
C GLY A 155 1.01 2.16 -0.66
N SER A 156 2.30 2.28 -0.92
CA SER A 156 2.95 1.65 -2.07
C SER A 156 4.40 1.33 -1.75
N THR A 157 4.88 0.26 -2.34
CA THR A 157 6.30 -0.11 -2.29
C THR A 157 7.15 0.69 -3.29
N SER A 158 6.55 1.51 -4.14
CA SER A 158 7.17 1.98 -5.38
C SER A 158 7.63 0.82 -6.26
N VAL A 159 8.56 1.07 -7.21
CA VAL A 159 9.12 0.00 -8.04
C VAL A 159 9.93 -0.96 -7.18
N GLN A 160 9.72 -2.24 -7.38
CA GLN A 160 10.41 -3.28 -6.63
C GLN A 160 11.70 -3.77 -7.30
N MET A 161 12.44 -4.60 -6.58
CA MET A 161 13.51 -5.43 -7.13
C MET A 161 12.94 -6.73 -7.70
N ALA A 162 13.63 -7.34 -8.66
CA ALA A 162 13.21 -8.61 -9.26
C ALA A 162 13.32 -9.80 -8.29
N GLY A 163 14.10 -9.65 -7.24
CA GLY A 163 14.18 -10.60 -6.13
C GLY A 163 15.53 -11.22 -5.86
N TRP A 164 15.53 -12.17 -4.94
CA TRP A 164 16.68 -12.91 -4.41
C TRP A 164 16.72 -14.32 -4.94
N PHE A 165 17.91 -14.76 -5.34
CA PHE A 165 18.10 -16.06 -5.97
C PHE A 165 19.33 -16.78 -5.37
N ASN A 166 19.19 -18.10 -5.16
CA ASN A 166 20.31 -18.96 -4.71
C ASN A 166 21.26 -19.27 -5.84
N ARG A 167 20.81 -19.18 -7.10
CA ARG A 167 21.60 -19.41 -8.30
C ARG A 167 21.54 -18.22 -9.24
N GLU A 168 22.55 -18.11 -10.10
CA GLU A 168 22.58 -17.06 -11.09
C GLU A 168 21.58 -17.32 -12.23
N ILE A 169 20.89 -16.27 -12.66
CA ILE A 169 19.97 -16.28 -13.79
C ILE A 169 20.67 -15.63 -14.98
N LYS A 170 21.02 -16.41 -15.98
CA LYS A 170 21.73 -15.99 -17.20
C LYS A 170 20.81 -15.93 -18.43
N SER A 171 19.68 -16.62 -18.36
CA SER A 171 18.69 -16.69 -19.43
C SER A 171 17.30 -17.04 -18.88
N SER A 172 16.26 -16.96 -19.70
CA SER A 172 14.92 -17.43 -19.35
C SER A 172 14.85 -18.94 -19.11
N ALA A 173 15.79 -19.72 -19.67
CA ALA A 173 15.86 -21.17 -19.46
C ALA A 173 16.22 -21.54 -17.99
N ASP A 174 16.91 -20.65 -17.27
CA ASP A 174 17.30 -20.87 -15.87
C ASP A 174 16.11 -20.82 -14.89
N VAL A 175 14.95 -20.34 -15.36
CA VAL A 175 13.72 -20.32 -14.58
C VAL A 175 13.02 -21.68 -14.56
N LYS A 176 13.31 -22.54 -15.53
CA LYS A 176 12.68 -23.87 -15.58
C LYS A 176 13.02 -24.69 -14.34
N GLY A 177 11.99 -25.14 -13.64
CA GLY A 177 12.11 -25.89 -12.39
C GLY A 177 12.54 -25.06 -11.18
N LEU A 178 12.70 -23.72 -11.31
CA LEU A 178 12.98 -22.83 -10.20
C LEU A 178 11.76 -22.79 -9.26
N LYS A 179 11.97 -23.06 -7.99
CA LYS A 179 10.94 -22.90 -6.95
C LYS A 179 11.03 -21.47 -6.42
N MET A 180 10.05 -20.65 -6.75
CA MET A 180 10.07 -19.24 -6.37
C MET A 180 8.82 -18.81 -5.62
N ARG A 181 9.01 -18.06 -4.54
CA ARG A 181 7.92 -17.31 -3.91
C ARG A 181 7.75 -16.01 -4.68
N ILE A 182 6.61 -15.89 -5.33
CA ILE A 182 6.15 -14.68 -5.99
C ILE A 182 4.63 -14.73 -6.13
N PRO A 183 3.88 -13.78 -5.59
CA PRO A 183 2.44 -13.74 -5.67
C PRO A 183 1.94 -13.13 -6.99
N GLY A 184 0.63 -13.15 -7.17
CA GLY A 184 -0.07 -12.41 -8.19
C GLY A 184 0.24 -12.81 -9.64
N LEU A 185 -0.03 -11.88 -10.53
CA LEU A 185 0.09 -12.09 -11.99
C LEU A 185 1.54 -12.31 -12.44
N GLY A 186 2.50 -11.73 -11.71
CA GLY A 186 3.93 -11.95 -11.96
C GLY A 186 4.33 -13.42 -11.76
N GLY A 187 3.81 -14.06 -10.73
CA GLY A 187 4.02 -15.48 -10.47
C GLY A 187 3.40 -16.37 -11.55
N GLU A 188 2.19 -16.05 -12.02
CA GLU A 188 1.56 -16.76 -13.12
C GLU A 188 2.40 -16.69 -14.41
N ALA A 189 3.02 -15.55 -14.68
CA ALA A 189 3.92 -15.41 -15.83
C ALA A 189 5.19 -16.26 -15.71
N LEU A 190 5.82 -16.31 -14.52
CA LEU A 190 6.97 -17.21 -14.31
C LEU A 190 6.59 -18.68 -14.41
N ARG A 191 5.39 -19.07 -13.98
CA ARG A 191 4.87 -20.44 -14.16
C ARG A 191 4.81 -20.83 -15.64
N LYS A 192 4.44 -19.90 -16.53
CA LYS A 192 4.46 -20.13 -17.99
C LYS A 192 5.89 -20.36 -18.55
N LEU A 193 6.91 -19.82 -17.87
CA LEU A 193 8.30 -20.06 -18.20
C LEU A 193 8.86 -21.34 -17.53
N GLY A 194 8.03 -22.07 -16.80
CA GLY A 194 8.36 -23.37 -16.20
C GLY A 194 8.83 -23.32 -14.74
N ALA A 195 8.67 -22.20 -14.04
CA ALA A 195 8.90 -22.12 -12.60
C ALA A 195 7.77 -22.79 -11.80
N THR A 196 8.11 -23.27 -10.61
CA THR A 196 7.16 -23.68 -9.58
C THR A 196 6.92 -22.51 -8.63
N ILE A 197 5.70 -22.01 -8.58
CA ILE A 197 5.35 -20.81 -7.82
C ILE A 197 4.61 -21.17 -6.54
N VAL A 198 5.05 -20.56 -5.45
CA VAL A 198 4.39 -20.62 -4.14
C VAL A 198 4.08 -19.20 -3.65
N ASN A 199 3.07 -19.08 -2.81
CA ASN A 199 2.74 -17.84 -2.12
C ASN A 199 2.88 -18.07 -0.60
N LEU A 200 3.78 -17.30 0.03
CA LEU A 200 4.08 -17.35 1.46
C LEU A 200 4.03 -15.92 2.03
N PRO A 201 3.53 -15.74 3.26
CA PRO A 201 3.66 -14.47 3.95
C PRO A 201 5.13 -14.23 4.34
N VAL A 202 5.53 -12.96 4.49
CA VAL A 202 6.94 -12.58 4.67
C VAL A 202 7.63 -13.30 5.84
N GLY A 203 6.90 -13.55 6.93
CA GLY A 203 7.45 -14.23 8.10
C GLY A 203 7.92 -15.67 7.84
N GLU A 204 7.48 -16.29 6.75
CA GLU A 204 7.82 -17.67 6.37
C GLU A 204 8.92 -17.75 5.30
N ILE A 205 9.16 -16.64 4.56
CA ILE A 205 10.05 -16.65 3.38
C ILE A 205 11.49 -16.99 3.75
N PHE A 206 12.02 -16.40 4.82
CA PHE A 206 13.41 -16.65 5.25
C PHE A 206 13.65 -18.15 5.53
N GLY A 207 12.76 -18.77 6.31
CA GLY A 207 12.85 -20.20 6.62
C GLY A 207 12.73 -21.10 5.39
N ALA A 208 11.86 -20.73 4.45
CA ALA A 208 11.70 -21.46 3.19
C ALA A 208 12.94 -21.39 2.29
N LEU A 209 13.60 -20.21 2.19
CA LEU A 209 14.88 -20.07 1.50
C LEU A 209 15.99 -20.84 2.21
N GLN A 210 16.07 -20.73 3.54
CA GLN A 210 17.10 -21.39 4.33
C GLN A 210 17.05 -22.92 4.24
N SER A 211 15.85 -23.48 4.22
CA SER A 211 15.64 -24.93 4.10
C SER A 211 15.75 -25.46 2.67
N GLY A 212 15.81 -24.60 1.66
CA GLY A 212 15.75 -24.98 0.24
C GLY A 212 14.35 -25.42 -0.22
N ALA A 213 13.30 -25.14 0.56
CA ALA A 213 11.92 -25.33 0.12
C ALA A 213 11.60 -24.45 -1.09
N ILE A 214 12.22 -23.25 -1.17
CA ILE A 214 12.24 -22.37 -2.33
C ILE A 214 13.69 -22.01 -2.70
N ASP A 215 13.94 -21.77 -3.98
CA ASP A 215 15.22 -21.37 -4.55
C ASP A 215 15.36 -19.84 -4.69
N ALA A 216 14.23 -19.14 -4.73
CA ALA A 216 14.17 -17.72 -4.97
C ALA A 216 12.91 -17.10 -4.34
N THR A 217 13.00 -15.80 -4.09
CA THR A 217 11.86 -14.99 -3.66
C THR A 217 11.98 -13.59 -4.22
N GLU A 218 10.85 -12.94 -4.47
CA GLU A 218 10.75 -11.49 -4.45
C GLU A 218 10.08 -11.06 -3.14
N TRP A 219 10.26 -9.77 -2.76
CA TRP A 219 9.52 -9.18 -1.67
C TRP A 219 9.19 -7.73 -1.96
N VAL A 220 10.12 -6.80 -1.79
CA VAL A 220 9.90 -5.38 -2.08
C VAL A 220 11.16 -4.75 -2.69
N GLY A 221 12.08 -4.36 -1.86
CA GLY A 221 13.26 -3.64 -2.23
C GLY A 221 14.27 -3.60 -1.09
N PRO A 222 15.42 -2.95 -1.29
CA PRO A 222 16.56 -3.07 -0.40
C PRO A 222 16.26 -2.88 1.08
N TRP A 223 15.40 -1.92 1.45
CA TRP A 223 15.10 -1.61 2.84
C TRP A 223 14.34 -2.73 3.56
N GLN A 224 13.24 -3.18 2.97
CA GLN A 224 12.43 -4.24 3.58
C GLN A 224 13.11 -5.60 3.46
N ASP A 225 13.83 -5.85 2.37
CA ASP A 225 14.56 -7.09 2.11
C ASP A 225 15.77 -7.26 3.05
N LEU A 226 16.45 -6.14 3.36
CA LEU A 226 17.50 -6.11 4.39
C LEU A 226 16.93 -6.49 5.77
N ALA A 227 15.78 -5.93 6.14
CA ALA A 227 15.11 -6.24 7.40
C ALA A 227 14.63 -7.71 7.46
N ALA A 228 14.18 -8.27 6.32
CA ALA A 228 13.82 -9.68 6.21
C ALA A 228 15.03 -10.62 6.27
N GLY A 229 16.25 -10.10 6.08
CA GLY A 229 17.48 -10.85 6.21
C GLY A 229 17.78 -11.78 5.03
N PHE A 230 17.16 -11.62 3.88
CA PHE A 230 17.30 -12.53 2.72
C PHE A 230 18.73 -12.65 2.23
N TYR A 231 19.56 -11.63 2.39
CA TYR A 231 20.99 -11.65 2.07
C TYR A 231 21.80 -12.75 2.80
N LYS A 232 21.29 -13.27 3.91
CA LYS A 232 21.92 -14.34 4.68
C LYS A 232 21.73 -15.72 4.04
N VAL A 233 20.69 -15.85 3.22
CA VAL A 233 20.24 -17.16 2.68
C VAL A 233 20.11 -17.17 1.16
N ALA A 234 20.26 -16.02 0.49
CA ALA A 234 20.31 -15.91 -0.97
C ALA A 234 21.41 -14.92 -1.37
N LYS A 235 22.11 -15.22 -2.48
CA LYS A 235 23.36 -14.56 -2.84
C LYS A 235 23.21 -13.49 -3.92
N TYR A 236 22.28 -13.73 -4.85
CA TYR A 236 22.08 -12.88 -6.03
C TYR A 236 20.84 -12.05 -5.85
N TYR A 237 20.96 -10.73 -6.06
CA TYR A 237 19.87 -9.77 -5.98
C TYR A 237 19.67 -9.09 -7.32
N TYR A 238 18.51 -9.30 -7.92
CA TYR A 238 18.26 -8.91 -9.30
C TYR A 238 17.36 -7.68 -9.44
N TRP A 239 17.60 -6.94 -10.52
CA TRP A 239 16.78 -5.81 -11.00
C TRP A 239 16.62 -5.87 -12.54
N PRO A 240 15.64 -5.18 -13.15
CA PRO A 240 14.54 -4.43 -12.54
C PRO A 240 13.39 -5.32 -12.07
N GLY A 241 12.55 -4.79 -11.17
CA GLY A 241 11.33 -5.44 -10.70
C GLY A 241 10.13 -5.18 -11.60
N MET A 242 10.21 -5.58 -12.87
CA MET A 242 9.16 -5.33 -13.86
C MET A 242 7.85 -6.09 -13.60
N HIS A 243 7.86 -7.06 -12.70
CA HIS A 243 6.67 -7.77 -12.25
C HIS A 243 5.79 -6.90 -11.34
N GLU A 244 6.40 -5.97 -10.60
CA GLU A 244 5.75 -5.05 -9.66
C GLU A 244 6.32 -3.63 -9.80
N PRO A 245 5.92 -2.89 -10.86
CA PRO A 245 6.35 -1.50 -11.07
C PRO A 245 5.78 -0.55 -10.01
N ALA A 246 4.71 -0.96 -9.33
CA ALA A 246 4.14 -0.36 -8.14
C ALA A 246 3.27 -1.41 -7.45
N THR A 247 3.50 -1.65 -6.17
CA THR A 247 2.60 -2.51 -5.39
C THR A 247 1.81 -1.64 -4.45
N LEU A 248 0.51 -1.54 -4.69
CA LEU A 248 -0.37 -0.80 -3.80
C LEU A 248 -0.72 -1.66 -2.59
N ASN A 249 -0.54 -1.08 -1.41
CA ASN A 249 -1.13 -1.59 -0.19
C ASN A 249 -2.53 -1.01 0.00
N GLU A 250 -3.35 -1.76 0.70
CA GLU A 250 -4.73 -1.39 0.95
C GLU A 250 -5.07 -1.33 2.43
N ILE A 251 -6.01 -0.46 2.77
CA ILE A 251 -6.85 -0.63 3.94
C ILE A 251 -8.24 -0.98 3.43
N THR A 252 -8.70 -2.17 3.79
CA THR A 252 -10.03 -2.65 3.40
C THR A 252 -10.89 -2.80 4.64
N VAL A 253 -12.11 -2.29 4.56
CA VAL A 253 -13.07 -2.21 5.67
C VAL A 253 -14.30 -3.07 5.40
N ASN A 254 -14.93 -3.57 6.46
CA ASN A 254 -16.31 -4.04 6.35
C ASN A 254 -17.20 -2.86 5.98
N LYS A 255 -17.85 -2.95 4.80
CA LYS A 255 -18.58 -1.84 4.20
C LYS A 255 -19.70 -1.31 5.10
N ALA A 256 -20.49 -2.21 5.68
CA ALA A 256 -21.60 -1.82 6.56
C ALA A 256 -21.11 -1.09 7.81
N LYS A 257 -20.01 -1.55 8.43
CA LYS A 257 -19.40 -0.88 9.58
C LYS A 257 -18.84 0.50 9.23
N PHE A 258 -18.24 0.63 8.04
CA PHE A 258 -17.74 1.92 7.56
C PHE A 258 -18.87 2.91 7.30
N GLU A 259 -19.93 2.46 6.65
CA GLU A 259 -21.10 3.30 6.34
C GLU A 259 -21.88 3.74 7.60
N ALA A 260 -21.77 2.98 8.69
CA ALA A 260 -22.34 3.32 10.00
C ALA A 260 -21.57 4.41 10.76
N LEU A 261 -20.32 4.71 10.38
CA LEU A 261 -19.56 5.81 10.97
C LEU A 261 -20.17 7.17 10.61
N PRO A 262 -20.02 8.21 11.46
CA PRO A 262 -20.36 9.59 11.09
C PRO A 262 -19.64 9.99 9.80
N LYS A 263 -20.29 10.79 8.96
CA LYS A 263 -19.77 11.16 7.63
C LYS A 263 -18.41 11.85 7.66
N ASP A 264 -18.18 12.69 8.65
CA ASP A 264 -16.88 13.33 8.86
C ASP A 264 -15.79 12.33 9.26
N VAL A 265 -16.11 11.31 10.08
CA VAL A 265 -15.18 10.23 10.41
C VAL A 265 -14.87 9.36 9.18
N GLN A 266 -15.87 9.05 8.35
CA GLN A 266 -15.66 8.38 7.06
C GLN A 266 -14.68 9.15 6.17
N GLN A 267 -14.84 10.48 6.12
CA GLN A 267 -13.99 11.35 5.31
C GLN A 267 -12.57 11.43 5.86
N ILE A 268 -12.40 11.57 7.18
CA ILE A 268 -11.10 11.55 7.85
C ILE A 268 -10.39 10.20 7.58
N PHE A 269 -11.10 9.10 7.69
CA PHE A 269 -10.56 7.76 7.40
C PHE A 269 -10.04 7.66 5.96
N ALA A 270 -10.84 8.12 4.98
CA ALA A 270 -10.44 8.09 3.57
C ALA A 270 -9.22 9.00 3.29
N TRP A 271 -9.16 10.19 3.90
CA TRP A 271 -7.98 11.06 3.81
C TRP A 271 -6.76 10.44 4.48
N GLY A 272 -6.94 9.80 5.63
CA GLY A 272 -5.88 9.07 6.33
C GLY A 272 -5.28 7.95 5.48
N CYS A 273 -6.09 7.22 4.71
CA CYS A 273 -5.58 6.22 3.75
C CYS A 273 -4.70 6.87 2.67
N GLY A 274 -5.14 8.02 2.11
CA GLY A 274 -4.35 8.75 1.11
C GLY A 274 -3.05 9.33 1.67
N ASP A 275 -3.06 9.82 2.91
CA ASP A 275 -1.87 10.30 3.59
C ASP A 275 -0.90 9.15 3.88
N GLU A 276 -1.39 8.01 4.38
CA GLU A 276 -0.56 6.83 4.62
C GLU A 276 0.04 6.29 3.32
N HIS A 277 -0.72 6.33 2.21
CA HIS A 277 -0.17 6.01 0.90
C HIS A 277 1.04 6.88 0.55
N SER A 278 0.91 8.18 0.75
CA SER A 278 1.98 9.15 0.47
C SER A 278 3.21 8.89 1.36
N GLN A 279 2.99 8.68 2.65
CA GLN A 279 4.06 8.49 3.62
C GLN A 279 4.80 7.17 3.41
N LEU A 280 4.10 6.05 3.25
CA LEU A 280 4.74 4.75 3.03
C LEU A 280 5.52 4.71 1.71
N THR A 281 4.99 5.34 0.66
CA THR A 281 5.70 5.49 -0.62
C THR A 281 7.02 6.24 -0.43
N ALA A 282 6.97 7.41 0.21
CA ALA A 282 8.16 8.23 0.46
C ALA A 282 9.18 7.52 1.37
N GLU A 283 8.71 6.75 2.35
CA GLU A 283 9.55 5.97 3.26
C GLU A 283 10.33 4.86 2.52
N ASN A 284 9.65 4.13 1.60
CA ASN A 284 10.32 3.15 0.73
C ASN A 284 11.36 3.81 -0.17
N ASP A 285 11.00 4.90 -0.86
CA ASP A 285 11.91 5.60 -1.78
C ASP A 285 13.14 6.16 -1.05
N ALA A 286 12.94 6.76 0.12
CA ALA A 286 14.03 7.33 0.91
C ALA A 286 14.96 6.27 1.50
N SER A 287 14.42 5.13 1.94
CA SER A 287 15.17 4.13 2.69
C SER A 287 15.91 3.14 1.80
N ASN A 288 15.44 2.92 0.58
CA ASN A 288 16.01 1.90 -0.32
C ASN A 288 17.46 2.20 -0.71
N ALA A 289 17.82 3.46 -0.95
CA ALA A 289 19.18 3.82 -1.38
C ALA A 289 20.23 3.45 -0.32
N GLY A 290 20.01 3.85 0.94
CA GLY A 290 20.92 3.51 2.03
C GLY A 290 20.98 2.02 2.32
N ALA A 291 19.83 1.34 2.28
CA ALA A 291 19.77 -0.09 2.50
C ALA A 291 20.49 -0.88 1.37
N LEU A 292 20.39 -0.44 0.12
CA LEU A 292 21.12 -1.04 -0.99
C LEU A 292 22.65 -0.94 -0.79
N GLU A 293 23.12 0.22 -0.32
CA GLU A 293 24.54 0.41 -0.01
C GLU A 293 25.02 -0.55 1.08
N VAL A 294 24.22 -0.74 2.14
CA VAL A 294 24.51 -1.70 3.22
C VAL A 294 24.56 -3.12 2.67
N LEU A 295 23.58 -3.54 1.87
CA LEU A 295 23.55 -4.87 1.26
C LEU A 295 24.81 -5.16 0.41
N ILE A 296 25.24 -4.18 -0.38
CA ILE A 296 26.41 -4.35 -1.27
C ILE A 296 27.71 -4.28 -0.47
N LYS A 297 27.92 -3.23 0.35
CA LYS A 297 29.22 -2.95 0.99
C LYS A 297 29.47 -3.78 2.24
N GLN A 298 28.43 -4.09 3.03
CA GLN A 298 28.58 -4.80 4.30
C GLN A 298 28.24 -6.29 4.19
N HIS A 299 27.35 -6.66 3.28
CA HIS A 299 26.90 -8.05 3.14
C HIS A 299 27.33 -8.73 1.84
N ASN A 300 28.14 -8.06 0.99
CA ASN A 300 28.69 -8.60 -0.25
C ASN A 300 27.63 -9.19 -1.20
N VAL A 301 26.42 -8.60 -1.20
CA VAL A 301 25.33 -9.03 -2.08
C VAL A 301 25.73 -8.80 -3.54
N GLN A 302 25.51 -9.80 -4.37
CA GLN A 302 25.77 -9.70 -5.80
C GLN A 302 24.56 -9.09 -6.51
N LEU A 303 24.61 -7.76 -6.68
CA LEU A 303 23.61 -7.02 -7.44
C LEU A 303 23.78 -7.29 -8.94
N LYS A 304 22.74 -7.78 -9.61
CA LYS A 304 22.77 -8.15 -11.02
C LYS A 304 21.54 -7.65 -11.77
N LYS A 305 21.76 -7.24 -13.03
CA LYS A 305 20.67 -6.96 -13.96
C LYS A 305 20.16 -8.28 -14.55
N LEU A 306 18.83 -8.43 -14.65
CA LEU A 306 18.25 -9.53 -15.42
C LEU A 306 18.63 -9.37 -16.90
N PRO A 307 18.96 -10.47 -17.61
CA PRO A 307 19.25 -10.42 -19.03
C PRO A 307 18.09 -9.86 -19.84
N ASP A 308 18.37 -9.09 -20.87
CA ASP A 308 17.34 -8.52 -21.75
C ASP A 308 16.50 -9.59 -22.44
N GLU A 309 17.11 -10.76 -22.74
CA GLU A 309 16.40 -11.94 -23.24
C GLU A 309 15.36 -12.43 -22.25
N PHE A 310 15.74 -12.55 -20.95
CA PHE A 310 14.80 -12.90 -19.88
C PHE A 310 13.64 -11.91 -19.80
N ILE A 311 13.95 -10.60 -19.79
CA ILE A 311 12.94 -9.55 -19.69
C ILE A 311 11.93 -9.65 -20.85
N LYS A 312 12.41 -9.93 -22.07
CA LYS A 312 11.54 -10.12 -23.26
C LYS A 312 10.68 -11.37 -23.13
N ALA A 313 11.26 -12.50 -22.73
CA ALA A 313 10.52 -13.76 -22.56
C ALA A 313 9.46 -13.62 -21.47
N TYR A 314 9.83 -12.99 -20.36
CA TYR A 314 8.90 -12.73 -19.25
C TYR A 314 7.79 -11.76 -19.64
N GLY A 315 8.11 -10.70 -20.37
CA GLY A 315 7.10 -9.76 -20.89
C GLY A 315 6.07 -10.44 -21.79
N LYS A 316 6.52 -11.36 -22.66
CA LYS A 316 5.60 -12.17 -23.47
C LYS A 316 4.69 -13.02 -22.58
N ALA A 317 5.27 -13.73 -21.60
CA ALA A 317 4.49 -14.55 -20.67
C ALA A 317 3.47 -13.72 -19.86
N CYS A 318 3.84 -12.50 -19.45
CA CYS A 318 2.91 -11.55 -18.82
C CYS A 318 1.74 -11.19 -19.75
N GLY A 319 2.04 -10.90 -21.03
CA GLY A 319 0.99 -10.64 -22.03
C GLY A 319 0.02 -11.83 -22.20
N ASP A 320 0.55 -13.06 -22.20
CA ASP A 320 -0.27 -14.27 -22.29
C ASP A 320 -1.18 -14.43 -21.03
N VAL A 321 -0.63 -14.16 -19.82
CA VAL A 321 -1.42 -14.17 -18.57
C VAL A 321 -2.55 -13.13 -18.61
N MET A 322 -2.24 -11.91 -19.05
CA MET A 322 -3.24 -10.84 -19.12
C MET A 322 -4.33 -11.14 -20.15
N LYS A 323 -3.95 -11.77 -21.28
CA LYS A 323 -4.91 -12.23 -22.27
C LYS A 323 -5.84 -13.31 -21.68
N GLU A 324 -5.29 -14.30 -21.01
CA GLU A 324 -6.07 -15.36 -20.35
C GLU A 324 -7.00 -14.79 -19.28
N LEU A 325 -6.52 -13.83 -18.47
CA LEU A 325 -7.35 -13.14 -17.48
C LEU A 325 -8.54 -12.42 -18.14
N ARG A 326 -8.30 -11.80 -19.29
CA ARG A 326 -9.37 -11.14 -20.07
C ARG A 326 -10.35 -12.16 -20.64
N ASP A 327 -9.85 -13.22 -21.29
CA ASP A 327 -10.68 -14.20 -22.00
C ASP A 327 -11.56 -15.02 -21.03
N SER A 328 -11.00 -15.41 -19.88
CA SER A 328 -11.68 -16.19 -18.83
C SER A 328 -12.43 -15.35 -17.79
N GLY A 329 -12.19 -14.03 -17.76
CA GLY A 329 -12.75 -13.13 -16.75
C GLY A 329 -14.24 -12.88 -16.93
N ASP A 330 -14.90 -12.57 -15.82
CA ASP A 330 -16.28 -12.09 -15.81
C ASP A 330 -16.39 -10.66 -16.41
N ALA A 331 -17.63 -10.14 -16.45
CA ALA A 331 -17.88 -8.80 -17.02
C ALA A 331 -17.13 -7.69 -16.28
N LEU A 332 -17.00 -7.80 -14.95
CA LEU A 332 -16.27 -6.82 -14.15
C LEU A 332 -14.77 -6.88 -14.39
N THR A 333 -14.18 -8.07 -14.50
CA THR A 333 -12.77 -8.26 -14.86
C THR A 333 -12.46 -7.65 -16.22
N LYS A 334 -13.30 -7.88 -17.22
CA LYS A 334 -13.14 -7.31 -18.57
C LYS A 334 -13.24 -5.78 -18.55
N LYS A 335 -14.27 -5.25 -17.88
CA LYS A 335 -14.49 -3.81 -17.71
C LYS A 335 -13.31 -3.12 -17.02
N THR A 336 -12.76 -3.77 -15.98
CA THR A 336 -11.61 -3.25 -15.24
C THR A 336 -10.35 -3.25 -16.09
N LEU A 337 -10.08 -4.34 -16.82
CA LEU A 337 -8.96 -4.42 -17.77
C LEU A 337 -9.06 -3.38 -18.89
N ASP A 338 -10.26 -3.15 -19.44
CA ASP A 338 -10.47 -2.15 -20.49
C ASP A 338 -10.16 -0.74 -19.97
N SER A 339 -10.65 -0.40 -18.78
CA SER A 339 -10.34 0.87 -18.10
C SER A 339 -8.83 1.01 -17.83
N TYR A 340 -8.21 -0.03 -17.25
CA TYR A 340 -6.79 -0.03 -16.94
C TYR A 340 -5.92 0.17 -18.18
N TYR A 341 -6.13 -0.62 -19.23
CA TYR A 341 -5.33 -0.54 -20.45
C TYR A 341 -5.56 0.73 -21.25
N LYS A 342 -6.79 1.26 -21.24
CA LYS A 342 -7.06 2.58 -21.84
C LYS A 342 -6.21 3.64 -21.14
N PHE A 343 -6.28 3.69 -19.81
CA PHE A 343 -5.55 4.66 -19.01
C PHE A 343 -4.03 4.48 -19.16
N GLN A 344 -3.52 3.23 -19.13
CA GLN A 344 -2.10 2.95 -19.32
C GLN A 344 -1.56 3.49 -20.65
N ARG A 345 -2.28 3.26 -21.76
CA ARG A 345 -1.85 3.78 -23.07
C ARG A 345 -1.76 5.30 -23.09
N GLU A 346 -2.73 5.97 -22.49
CA GLU A 346 -2.76 7.43 -22.40
C GLU A 346 -1.60 7.95 -21.54
N GLN A 347 -1.34 7.32 -20.39
CA GLN A 347 -0.25 7.72 -19.50
C GLN A 347 1.14 7.40 -20.06
N MET A 348 1.34 6.25 -20.70
CA MET A 348 2.62 5.92 -21.32
C MET A 348 3.04 6.94 -22.38
N ALA A 349 2.10 7.51 -23.13
CA ALA A 349 2.40 8.56 -24.09
C ALA A 349 2.99 9.81 -23.42
N TRP A 350 2.47 10.19 -22.24
CA TRP A 350 2.99 11.31 -21.46
C TRP A 350 4.28 10.92 -20.72
N THR A 351 4.29 9.79 -19.99
CA THR A 351 5.42 9.36 -19.16
C THR A 351 6.70 9.24 -19.98
N ARG A 352 6.59 8.75 -21.22
CA ARG A 352 7.72 8.61 -22.13
C ARG A 352 8.45 9.94 -22.40
N ILE A 353 7.71 11.01 -22.66
CA ILE A 353 8.31 12.33 -23.00
C ILE A 353 8.54 13.21 -21.75
N GLY A 354 7.81 12.98 -20.70
CA GLY A 354 7.94 13.69 -19.44
C GLY A 354 8.96 13.04 -18.51
N LEU A 355 8.49 12.13 -17.65
CA LEU A 355 9.28 11.54 -16.58
C LEU A 355 10.49 10.73 -17.09
N GLN A 356 10.29 9.86 -18.09
CA GLN A 356 11.37 8.99 -18.56
C GLN A 356 12.52 9.81 -19.18
N GLU A 357 12.21 10.76 -20.05
CA GLU A 357 13.26 11.60 -20.65
C GLU A 357 13.94 12.52 -19.64
N TYR A 358 13.20 13.02 -18.63
CA TYR A 358 13.83 13.74 -17.52
C TYR A 358 14.78 12.84 -16.73
N LEU A 359 14.38 11.59 -16.40
CA LEU A 359 15.25 10.64 -15.70
C LEU A 359 16.50 10.29 -16.54
N ASN A 360 16.35 10.12 -17.85
CA ASN A 360 17.46 9.89 -18.76
C ASN A 360 18.40 11.11 -18.80
N ALA A 361 17.85 12.32 -18.93
CA ALA A 361 18.62 13.55 -18.95
C ALA A 361 19.40 13.78 -17.64
N ARG A 362 18.82 13.44 -16.48
CA ARG A 362 19.46 13.54 -15.17
C ARG A 362 20.73 12.69 -15.06
N LEU A 363 20.87 11.63 -15.86
CA LEU A 363 22.04 10.75 -15.89
C LEU A 363 23.20 11.31 -16.74
N ILE A 364 23.00 12.39 -17.51
CA ILE A 364 24.00 12.99 -18.42
C ILE A 364 25.02 13.86 -17.66
N GLY A 365 25.21 13.63 -16.39
CA GLY A 365 26.38 14.14 -15.68
C GLY A 365 26.38 15.65 -15.35
N PHE A 366 25.46 16.08 -14.51
CA PHE A 366 25.64 17.33 -13.76
C PHE A 366 26.36 17.03 -12.44
N GLN A 367 27.45 17.75 -12.15
CA GLN A 367 27.99 17.80 -10.80
C GLN A 367 27.23 18.88 -10.04
N PHE A 368 26.43 18.44 -9.07
CA PHE A 368 25.92 19.35 -8.04
C PHE A 368 27.05 19.55 -7.03
N THR A 369 27.57 20.77 -6.94
CA THR A 369 28.59 21.16 -5.95
C THR A 369 27.98 21.25 -4.56
#